data_9f347ea68cd40906e5c2980a1301eafe
#
_entry.id   9f347ea68cd40906e5c2980a1301eafe
#
_cell.length_a   1.000
_cell.length_b   1.000
_cell.length_c   1.000
_cell.angle_alpha   90.00
_cell.angle_beta   90.00
_cell.angle_gamma   90.00
#
_symmetry.space_group_name_H-M   'P 1'
#
loop_
_entity.id
_entity.type
_entity.pdbx_description
1 polymer ?
#
loop_
_entity_poly.entity_id
_entity_poly.type
_entity_poly.pdbx_seq_one_letter_code
_entity_poly.pdbx_strand_id
1 'polypeptide(L)'
;MRNGVLRLAGVLAAFTLLSLAVPLPYVEELRTEAEAAQSSACDKNPKPANLNFVLKDAAGKDFNLASQKGKVILLDFWATWCPPCKVEIPWFVEFQEKYGPKGLIVIGVSVDDPASALKPFGEKYKVNYPLLVGDGRNDIKGPRGYNAAWGLPRTFVIGRDGNICKTHVGLSVKEHFEQQIKSLL
;
A
#
# COMPACT_ATOMS: atom_id res chain seq x y z
N MET A 1 66.63 -31.75 -42.61
CA MET A 1 67.21 -30.79 -41.69
C MET A 1 66.12 -30.25 -40.80
N ARG A 2 66.25 -30.29 -39.60
CA ARG A 2 65.53 -30.52 -38.34
C ARG A 2 64.22 -29.74 -38.22
N ASN A 3 63.13 -30.52 -38.09
CA ASN A 3 61.78 -30.08 -37.78
C ASN A 3 61.62 -29.66 -36.33
N GLY A 4 61.20 -28.43 -36.07
CA GLY A 4 60.87 -27.98 -34.73
C GLY A 4 59.32 -27.92 -34.62
N VAL A 5 58.73 -28.91 -33.98
CA VAL A 5 57.32 -28.95 -33.65
C VAL A 5 57.11 -28.18 -32.34
N LEU A 6 56.53 -27.00 -32.44
CA LEU A 6 56.14 -26.20 -31.27
C LEU A 6 54.77 -26.69 -30.77
N ARG A 7 54.78 -27.37 -29.61
CA ARG A 7 53.53 -27.75 -28.92
C ARG A 7 53.00 -26.56 -28.16
N LEU A 8 51.87 -26.02 -28.63
CA LEU A 8 51.02 -25.10 -27.88
C LEU A 8 50.25 -25.89 -26.82
N ALA A 9 50.68 -25.74 -25.58
CA ALA A 9 49.90 -26.22 -24.43
C ALA A 9 48.74 -25.27 -24.20
N GLY A 10 47.50 -25.79 -24.39
CA GLY A 10 46.27 -25.08 -24.11
C GLY A 10 46.08 -24.93 -22.59
N VAL A 11 46.07 -23.71 -22.12
CA VAL A 11 45.63 -23.38 -20.76
C VAL A 11 44.09 -23.33 -20.76
N LEU A 12 43.48 -24.44 -20.35
CA LEU A 12 42.10 -24.47 -19.96
C LEU A 12 41.94 -23.70 -18.64
N ALA A 13 41.56 -22.42 -18.72
CA ALA A 13 41.14 -21.67 -17.56
C ALA A 13 39.78 -22.23 -17.12
N ALA A 14 39.76 -23.03 -16.08
CA ALA A 14 38.56 -23.43 -15.38
C ALA A 14 38.00 -22.20 -14.67
N PHE A 15 36.96 -21.60 -15.24
CA PHE A 15 36.12 -20.67 -14.53
C PHE A 15 35.31 -21.47 -13.50
N THR A 16 35.84 -21.62 -12.32
CA THR A 16 35.05 -22.01 -11.15
C THR A 16 34.11 -20.84 -10.82
N LEU A 17 32.83 -20.98 -11.21
CA LEU A 17 31.74 -20.18 -10.70
C LEU A 17 31.69 -20.38 -9.17
N LEU A 18 32.33 -19.47 -8.45
CA LEU A 18 32.19 -19.37 -7.01
C LEU A 18 30.80 -18.89 -6.73
N SER A 19 29.84 -19.84 -6.64
CA SER A 19 28.51 -19.59 -6.13
C SER A 19 28.66 -19.12 -4.69
N LEU A 20 28.64 -17.82 -4.48
CA LEU A 20 28.51 -17.22 -3.15
C LEU A 20 27.15 -17.61 -2.58
N ALA A 21 27.03 -18.83 -2.09
CA ALA A 21 25.91 -19.24 -1.26
C ALA A 21 25.97 -18.40 0.01
N VAL A 22 25.11 -17.40 0.09
CA VAL A 22 24.92 -16.63 1.32
C VAL A 22 24.55 -17.62 2.42
N PRO A 23 25.29 -17.71 3.53
CA PRO A 23 25.02 -18.69 4.58
C PRO A 23 23.63 -18.47 5.15
N LEU A 24 22.88 -19.57 5.34
CA LEU A 24 21.52 -19.57 5.86
C LEU A 24 21.31 -18.66 7.10
N PRO A 25 22.21 -18.62 8.09
CA PRO A 25 22.06 -17.72 9.24
C PRO A 25 22.07 -16.24 8.87
N TYR A 26 22.81 -15.84 7.83
CA TYR A 26 22.85 -14.45 7.36
C TYR A 26 21.55 -14.04 6.66
N VAL A 27 20.90 -14.96 5.95
CA VAL A 27 19.57 -14.73 5.34
C VAL A 27 18.51 -14.57 6.41
N GLU A 28 18.58 -15.36 7.49
CA GLU A 28 17.66 -15.28 8.62
C GLU A 28 17.84 -13.96 9.40
N GLU A 29 19.07 -13.51 9.58
CA GLU A 29 19.37 -12.23 10.23
C GLU A 29 18.83 -11.03 9.42
N LEU A 30 19.02 -11.03 8.10
CA LEU A 30 18.46 -10.02 7.21
C LEU A 30 16.91 -10.03 7.22
N ARG A 31 16.32 -11.20 7.37
CA ARG A 31 14.86 -11.37 7.45
C ARG A 31 14.32 -10.83 8.76
N THR A 32 14.98 -11.12 9.88
CA THR A 32 14.61 -10.58 11.19
C THR A 32 14.79 -9.07 11.28
N GLU A 33 15.85 -8.51 10.66
CA GLU A 33 16.02 -7.05 10.56
C GLU A 33 14.95 -6.39 9.69
N ALA A 34 14.58 -7.01 8.56
CA ALA A 34 13.51 -6.52 7.70
C ALA A 34 12.14 -6.58 8.40
N GLU A 35 11.84 -7.65 9.13
CA GLU A 35 10.64 -7.80 9.94
C GLU A 35 10.62 -6.82 11.13
N ALA A 36 11.76 -6.56 11.78
CA ALA A 36 11.91 -5.57 12.83
C ALA A 36 11.76 -4.13 12.30
N ALA A 37 12.26 -3.83 11.09
CA ALA A 37 12.09 -2.55 10.42
C ALA A 37 10.62 -2.30 10.03
N GLN A 38 9.91 -3.32 9.59
CA GLN A 38 8.46 -3.25 9.34
C GLN A 38 7.67 -3.04 10.64
N SER A 39 8.08 -3.66 11.74
CA SER A 39 7.43 -3.44 13.06
C SER A 39 7.65 -2.02 13.59
N SER A 40 8.76 -1.36 13.23
CA SER A 40 9.00 0.06 13.55
C SER A 40 8.15 1.03 12.71
N ALA A 41 7.67 0.59 11.55
CA ALA A 41 6.77 1.34 10.68
C ALA A 41 5.33 1.41 11.21
N CYS A 42 4.97 0.47 12.09
CA CYS A 42 3.66 0.39 12.71
C CYS A 42 3.69 0.87 14.17
N ASP A 43 2.53 1.20 14.71
CA ASP A 43 2.37 1.44 16.16
C ASP A 43 2.70 0.17 16.95
N LYS A 44 3.09 0.32 18.23
CA LYS A 44 3.57 -0.80 19.07
C LYS A 44 2.58 -1.97 19.20
N ASN A 45 1.29 -1.74 19.02
CA ASN A 45 0.24 -2.76 19.09
C ASN A 45 -0.71 -2.60 17.89
N PRO A 46 -0.30 -2.99 16.68
CA PRO A 46 -1.14 -2.87 15.50
C PRO A 46 -2.36 -3.79 15.62
N LYS A 47 -3.53 -3.26 15.23
CA LYS A 47 -4.79 -4.01 15.25
C LYS A 47 -5.10 -4.53 13.86
N PRO A 48 -5.67 -5.73 13.71
CA PRO A 48 -6.15 -6.22 12.43
C PRO A 48 -7.15 -5.25 11.81
N ALA A 49 -6.97 -4.91 10.54
CA ALA A 49 -7.95 -4.18 9.78
C ALA A 49 -9.12 -5.10 9.41
N ASN A 50 -10.34 -4.62 9.55
CA ASN A 50 -11.49 -5.35 9.03
C ASN A 50 -11.59 -5.10 7.51
N LEU A 51 -11.10 -6.04 6.72
CA LEU A 51 -11.21 -5.99 5.25
C LEU A 51 -12.35 -6.87 4.71
N ASN A 52 -13.12 -7.53 5.58
CA ASN A 52 -14.15 -8.50 5.17
C ASN A 52 -15.47 -7.82 4.79
N PHE A 53 -15.42 -6.92 3.81
CA PHE A 53 -16.64 -6.32 3.25
C PHE A 53 -16.48 -5.99 1.77
N VAL A 54 -17.63 -5.90 1.12
CA VAL A 54 -17.76 -5.51 -0.28
C VAL A 54 -18.52 -4.19 -0.32
N LEU A 55 -18.00 -3.22 -1.07
CA LEU A 55 -18.66 -1.95 -1.34
C LEU A 55 -18.87 -1.79 -2.85
N LYS A 56 -19.86 -0.96 -3.23
CA LYS A 56 -20.01 -0.52 -4.62
C LYS A 56 -19.02 0.59 -4.91
N ASP A 57 -18.40 0.55 -6.08
CA ASP A 57 -17.65 1.69 -6.61
C ASP A 57 -18.58 2.73 -7.25
N ALA A 58 -18.01 3.83 -7.74
CA ALA A 58 -18.75 4.90 -8.40
C ALA A 58 -19.48 4.46 -9.69
N ALA A 59 -19.14 3.31 -10.26
CA ALA A 59 -19.81 2.70 -11.41
C ALA A 59 -20.84 1.63 -11.00
N GLY A 60 -21.05 1.39 -9.70
CA GLY A 60 -21.94 0.38 -9.16
C GLY A 60 -21.38 -1.06 -9.15
N LYS A 61 -20.11 -1.23 -9.49
CA LYS A 61 -19.43 -2.53 -9.47
C LYS A 61 -19.00 -2.89 -8.05
N ASP A 62 -19.08 -4.18 -7.72
CA ASP A 62 -18.59 -4.68 -6.43
C ASP A 62 -17.07 -4.62 -6.33
N PHE A 63 -16.60 -4.04 -5.24
CA PHE A 63 -15.20 -4.00 -4.84
C PHE A 63 -15.03 -4.72 -3.50
N ASN A 64 -14.30 -5.84 -3.53
CA ASN A 64 -14.03 -6.63 -2.33
C ASN A 64 -12.70 -6.20 -1.72
N LEU A 65 -12.73 -5.62 -0.51
CA LEU A 65 -11.52 -5.17 0.17
C LEU A 65 -10.61 -6.34 0.58
N ALA A 66 -11.17 -7.51 0.89
CA ALA A 66 -10.38 -8.68 1.26
C ALA A 66 -9.44 -9.14 0.12
N SER A 67 -9.79 -8.87 -1.14
CA SER A 67 -8.93 -9.18 -2.29
C SER A 67 -7.66 -8.32 -2.37
N GLN A 68 -7.55 -7.30 -1.54
CA GLN A 68 -6.38 -6.42 -1.49
C GLN A 68 -5.35 -6.82 -0.42
N LYS A 69 -5.59 -7.90 0.33
CA LYS A 69 -4.62 -8.46 1.27
C LYS A 69 -3.28 -8.75 0.58
N GLY A 70 -2.19 -8.51 1.30
CA GLY A 70 -0.83 -8.62 0.74
C GLY A 70 -0.30 -7.35 0.08
N LYS A 71 -1.14 -6.33 -0.10
CA LYS A 71 -0.73 -4.98 -0.50
C LYS A 71 -0.60 -4.06 0.72
N VAL A 72 0.16 -3.00 0.59
CA VAL A 72 0.04 -1.84 1.48
C VAL A 72 -1.23 -1.11 1.08
N ILE A 73 -2.12 -0.83 2.05
CA ILE A 73 -3.41 -0.20 1.76
C ILE A 73 -3.45 1.17 2.46
N LEU A 74 -3.71 2.22 1.69
CA LEU A 74 -4.10 3.53 2.21
C LEU A 74 -5.63 3.63 2.11
N LEU A 75 -6.32 3.34 3.22
CA LEU A 75 -7.78 3.37 3.29
C LEU A 75 -8.24 4.70 3.86
N ASP A 76 -8.83 5.53 3.01
CA ASP A 76 -9.27 6.87 3.35
C ASP A 76 -10.80 6.97 3.40
N PHE A 77 -11.33 7.47 4.52
CA PHE A 77 -12.72 7.84 4.69
C PHE A 77 -12.85 9.34 4.51
N TRP A 78 -13.67 9.75 3.56
CA TRP A 78 -13.79 11.12 3.09
C TRP A 78 -15.23 11.47 2.67
N ALA A 79 -15.46 12.71 2.23
CA ALA A 79 -16.71 13.13 1.61
C ALA A 79 -16.47 14.27 0.61
N THR A 80 -17.39 14.44 -0.36
CA THR A 80 -17.27 15.50 -1.37
C THR A 80 -17.38 16.91 -0.79
N TRP A 81 -18.03 17.07 0.34
CA TRP A 81 -18.18 18.33 1.07
C TRP A 81 -17.04 18.62 2.07
N CYS A 82 -16.11 17.70 2.29
CA CYS A 82 -15.03 17.81 3.27
C CYS A 82 -13.84 18.63 2.71
N PRO A 83 -13.59 19.87 3.16
CA PRO A 83 -12.49 20.69 2.61
C PRO A 83 -11.10 20.09 2.85
N PRO A 84 -10.73 19.60 4.07
CA PRO A 84 -9.42 19.00 4.29
C PRO A 84 -9.20 17.71 3.47
N CYS A 85 -10.25 16.93 3.18
CA CYS A 85 -10.15 15.76 2.31
C CYS A 85 -9.69 16.15 0.89
N LYS A 86 -10.21 17.27 0.37
CA LYS A 86 -9.83 17.79 -0.95
C LYS A 86 -8.37 18.23 -1.04
N VAL A 87 -7.72 18.49 0.09
CA VAL A 87 -6.27 18.77 0.15
C VAL A 87 -5.46 17.49 0.03
N GLU A 88 -5.89 16.40 0.66
CA GLU A 88 -5.15 15.12 0.67
C GLU A 88 -5.34 14.30 -0.62
N ILE A 89 -6.51 14.37 -1.26
CA ILE A 89 -6.84 13.59 -2.46
C ILE A 89 -5.78 13.72 -3.58
N PRO A 90 -5.26 14.92 -3.95
CA PRO A 90 -4.18 15.03 -4.93
C PRO A 90 -2.89 14.31 -4.51
N TRP A 91 -2.56 14.26 -3.22
CA TRP A 91 -1.40 13.51 -2.73
C TRP A 91 -1.62 12.01 -2.90
N PHE A 92 -2.83 11.53 -2.65
CA PHE A 92 -3.19 10.13 -2.78
C PHE A 92 -3.19 9.68 -4.25
N VAL A 93 -3.60 10.55 -5.18
CA VAL A 93 -3.44 10.34 -6.64
C VAL A 93 -1.96 10.14 -6.99
N GLU A 94 -1.09 11.02 -6.51
CA GLU A 94 0.36 10.91 -6.74
C GLU A 94 0.94 9.62 -6.11
N PHE A 95 0.52 9.27 -4.89
CA PHE A 95 0.98 8.05 -4.24
C PHE A 95 0.53 6.80 -4.99
N GLN A 96 -0.71 6.75 -5.47
CA GLN A 96 -1.20 5.64 -6.27
C GLN A 96 -0.41 5.47 -7.56
N GLU A 97 -0.09 6.56 -8.25
CA GLU A 97 0.73 6.54 -9.45
C GLU A 97 2.15 6.04 -9.16
N LYS A 98 2.80 6.61 -8.16
CA LYS A 98 4.22 6.37 -7.84
C LYS A 98 4.47 5.03 -7.18
N TYR A 99 3.57 4.59 -6.30
CA TYR A 99 3.74 3.41 -5.45
C TYR A 99 2.80 2.24 -5.79
N GLY A 100 1.77 2.46 -6.61
CA GLY A 100 0.89 1.39 -7.09
C GLY A 100 1.65 0.21 -7.69
N PRO A 101 2.62 0.44 -8.62
CA PRO A 101 3.45 -0.63 -9.19
C PRO A 101 4.33 -1.36 -8.16
N LYS A 102 4.56 -0.75 -6.99
CA LYS A 102 5.35 -1.33 -5.88
C LYS A 102 4.49 -2.08 -4.85
N GLY A 103 3.16 -2.12 -5.06
CA GLY A 103 2.25 -2.85 -4.19
C GLY A 103 1.44 -1.98 -3.23
N LEU A 104 1.35 -0.67 -3.44
CA LEU A 104 0.37 0.19 -2.77
C LEU A 104 -0.99 0.06 -3.47
N ILE A 105 -2.06 0.14 -2.70
CA ILE A 105 -3.38 0.50 -3.19
C ILE A 105 -3.99 1.59 -2.31
N VAL A 106 -4.41 2.69 -2.92
CA VAL A 106 -5.26 3.69 -2.28
C VAL A 106 -6.71 3.32 -2.48
N ILE A 107 -7.54 3.48 -1.45
CA ILE A 107 -8.98 3.21 -1.50
C ILE A 107 -9.69 4.35 -0.78
N GLY A 108 -10.53 5.10 -1.50
CA GLY A 108 -11.36 6.16 -0.92
C GLY A 108 -12.78 5.66 -0.67
N VAL A 109 -13.23 5.70 0.58
CA VAL A 109 -14.62 5.37 0.97
C VAL A 109 -15.34 6.66 1.33
N SER A 110 -16.26 7.10 0.49
CA SER A 110 -17.11 8.24 0.85
C SER A 110 -18.15 7.83 1.90
N VAL A 111 -18.23 8.59 2.99
CA VAL A 111 -19.07 8.20 4.15
C VAL A 111 -20.55 8.39 3.92
N ASP A 112 -20.96 9.34 3.07
CA ASP A 112 -22.38 9.73 2.89
C ASP A 112 -22.75 10.24 1.49
N ASP A 113 -21.80 10.23 0.54
CA ASP A 113 -22.10 10.61 -0.84
C ASP A 113 -22.69 9.43 -1.63
N PRO A 114 -23.73 9.66 -2.46
CA PRO A 114 -24.24 8.67 -3.38
C PRO A 114 -23.27 8.44 -4.55
N ALA A 115 -23.35 7.28 -5.20
CA ALA A 115 -22.51 6.93 -6.36
C ALA A 115 -22.50 8.01 -7.46
N SER A 116 -23.66 8.67 -7.68
CA SER A 116 -23.82 9.74 -8.67
C SER A 116 -22.95 10.98 -8.40
N ALA A 117 -22.57 11.23 -7.14
CA ALA A 117 -21.66 12.31 -6.77
C ALA A 117 -20.18 11.94 -6.92
N LEU A 118 -19.83 10.65 -6.76
CA LEU A 118 -18.44 10.18 -6.75
C LEU A 118 -17.79 10.24 -8.14
N LYS A 119 -18.54 9.88 -9.20
CA LYS A 119 -18.00 9.87 -10.56
C LYS A 119 -17.56 11.26 -11.02
N PRO A 120 -18.39 12.31 -11.03
CA PRO A 120 -17.95 13.65 -11.45
C PRO A 120 -16.88 14.24 -10.52
N PHE A 121 -16.89 13.87 -9.24
CA PHE A 121 -15.81 14.24 -8.32
C PHE A 121 -14.48 13.59 -8.73
N GLY A 122 -14.49 12.28 -8.99
CA GLY A 122 -13.29 11.55 -9.43
C GLY A 122 -12.71 12.11 -10.72
N GLU A 123 -13.55 12.47 -11.69
CA GLU A 123 -13.14 13.12 -12.94
C GLU A 123 -12.50 14.50 -12.69
N LYS A 124 -13.13 15.32 -11.86
CA LYS A 124 -12.64 16.66 -11.50
C LYS A 124 -11.26 16.63 -10.82
N TYR A 125 -11.05 15.72 -9.89
CA TYR A 125 -9.80 15.59 -9.12
C TYR A 125 -8.82 14.60 -9.75
N LYS A 126 -9.13 14.02 -10.92
CA LYS A 126 -8.32 13.03 -11.65
C LYS A 126 -7.95 11.82 -10.77
N VAL A 127 -8.91 11.36 -9.96
CA VAL A 127 -8.69 10.24 -9.06
C VAL A 127 -8.41 8.97 -9.85
N ASN A 128 -7.30 8.31 -9.56
CA ASN A 128 -6.77 7.13 -10.24
C ASN A 128 -6.82 5.86 -9.38
N TYR A 129 -7.64 5.88 -8.32
CA TYR A 129 -7.84 4.77 -7.38
C TYR A 129 -9.35 4.56 -7.12
N PRO A 130 -9.77 3.40 -6.57
CA PRO A 130 -11.17 3.12 -6.29
C PRO A 130 -11.81 4.14 -5.34
N LEU A 131 -12.94 4.74 -5.79
CA LEU A 131 -13.85 5.50 -4.96
C LEU A 131 -15.08 4.65 -4.67
N LEU A 132 -15.32 4.37 -3.40
CA LEU A 132 -16.34 3.45 -2.92
C LEU A 132 -17.45 4.18 -2.18
N VAL A 133 -18.68 3.66 -2.30
CA VAL A 133 -19.87 4.18 -1.64
C VAL A 133 -19.96 3.59 -0.24
N GLY A 134 -19.78 4.43 0.78
CA GLY A 134 -19.94 4.09 2.20
C GLY A 134 -21.29 4.54 2.77
N ASP A 135 -22.13 5.21 1.98
CA ASP A 135 -23.45 5.65 2.43
C ASP A 135 -24.32 4.46 2.87
N GLY A 136 -25.05 4.62 4.00
CA GLY A 136 -25.83 3.56 4.62
C GLY A 136 -25.00 2.45 5.34
N ARG A 137 -23.67 2.41 5.18
CA ARG A 137 -22.79 1.33 5.70
C ARG A 137 -22.22 1.65 7.09
N ASN A 138 -23.12 1.73 8.10
CA ASN A 138 -22.70 1.98 9.49
C ASN A 138 -21.86 0.86 10.11
N ASP A 139 -21.91 -0.34 9.53
CA ASP A 139 -21.05 -1.47 9.89
C ASP A 139 -19.57 -1.21 9.60
N ILE A 140 -19.28 -0.32 8.62
CA ILE A 140 -17.92 0.04 8.21
C ILE A 140 -17.51 1.38 8.80
N LYS A 141 -18.30 2.41 8.58
CA LYS A 141 -17.98 3.78 9.01
C LYS A 141 -18.29 4.07 10.48
N GLY A 142 -19.14 3.28 11.10
CA GLY A 142 -19.53 3.44 12.50
C GLY A 142 -18.50 2.94 13.52
N PRO A 143 -18.84 3.02 14.83
CA PRO A 143 -17.92 2.67 15.93
C PRO A 143 -17.44 1.21 15.93
N ARG A 144 -18.24 0.28 15.39
CA ARG A 144 -17.87 -1.15 15.26
C ARG A 144 -16.99 -1.45 14.04
N GLY A 145 -16.89 -0.49 13.09
CA GLY A 145 -15.99 -0.55 11.96
C GLY A 145 -14.78 0.34 12.18
N TYR A 146 -14.59 1.29 11.29
CA TYR A 146 -13.43 2.21 11.33
C TYR A 146 -13.67 3.50 12.12
N ASN A 147 -14.86 3.66 12.71
CA ASN A 147 -15.26 4.88 13.44
C ASN A 147 -15.06 6.18 12.64
N ALA A 148 -15.27 6.13 11.33
CA ALA A 148 -15.00 7.22 10.41
C ALA A 148 -16.14 8.22 10.26
N ALA A 149 -17.28 7.98 10.92
CA ALA A 149 -18.41 8.92 10.95
C ALA A 149 -18.09 10.20 11.73
N TRP A 150 -17.03 10.19 12.53
CA TRP A 150 -16.63 11.32 13.36
C TRP A 150 -15.20 11.75 13.00
N GLY A 151 -15.07 12.92 12.38
CA GLY A 151 -13.77 13.51 12.04
C GLY A 151 -13.21 12.98 10.69
N LEU A 152 -13.48 13.76 9.64
CA LEU A 152 -12.92 13.52 8.30
C LEU A 152 -11.79 14.53 8.00
N PRO A 153 -10.83 14.16 7.16
CA PRO A 153 -10.56 12.81 6.67
C PRO A 153 -10.16 11.85 7.78
N ARG A 154 -10.39 10.55 7.58
CA ARG A 154 -9.88 9.53 8.48
C ARG A 154 -9.19 8.45 7.69
N THR A 155 -7.87 8.40 7.79
CA THR A 155 -7.03 7.59 6.93
C THR A 155 -6.30 6.54 7.74
N PHE A 156 -6.30 5.31 7.23
CA PHE A 156 -5.62 4.16 7.81
C PHE A 156 -4.53 3.70 6.85
N VAL A 157 -3.32 3.58 7.35
CA VAL A 157 -2.22 2.91 6.65
C VAL A 157 -2.15 1.48 7.15
N ILE A 158 -2.39 0.52 6.26
CA ILE A 158 -2.50 -0.90 6.56
C ILE A 158 -1.34 -1.62 5.89
N GLY A 159 -0.61 -2.42 6.67
CA GLY A 159 0.51 -3.21 6.19
C GLY A 159 0.09 -4.41 5.33
N ARG A 160 1.05 -5.05 4.68
CA ARG A 160 0.84 -6.25 3.86
C ARG A 160 0.27 -7.43 4.66
N ASP A 161 0.54 -7.47 5.97
CA ASP A 161 0.01 -8.44 6.93
C ASP A 161 -1.47 -8.22 7.28
N GLY A 162 -2.05 -7.09 6.82
CA GLY A 162 -3.43 -6.71 7.10
C GLY A 162 -3.64 -5.99 8.42
N ASN A 163 -2.58 -5.58 9.10
CA ASN A 163 -2.68 -4.81 10.34
C ASN A 163 -2.68 -3.30 10.08
N ILE A 164 -3.45 -2.56 10.87
CA ILE A 164 -3.45 -1.08 10.86
C ILE A 164 -2.17 -0.60 11.51
N CYS A 165 -1.26 -0.07 10.70
CA CYS A 165 0.02 0.46 11.17
C CYS A 165 -0.09 1.88 11.70
N LYS A 166 -0.88 2.72 11.03
CA LYS A 166 -1.12 4.12 11.42
C LYS A 166 -2.57 4.52 11.17
N THR A 167 -3.04 5.45 12.00
CA THR A 167 -4.36 6.08 11.86
C THR A 167 -4.17 7.59 11.93
N HIS A 168 -4.70 8.30 10.93
CA HIS A 168 -4.78 9.75 10.90
C HIS A 168 -6.22 10.20 11.03
N VAL A 169 -6.47 11.25 11.80
CA VAL A 169 -7.78 11.87 11.97
C VAL A 169 -7.64 13.35 11.71
N GLY A 170 -8.40 13.86 10.75
CA GLY A 170 -8.24 15.22 10.22
C GLY A 170 -7.04 15.33 9.27
N LEU A 171 -6.82 16.54 8.74
CA LEU A 171 -5.73 16.84 7.81
C LEU A 171 -4.36 16.51 8.42
N SER A 172 -3.58 15.74 7.69
CA SER A 172 -2.18 15.46 8.04
C SER A 172 -1.23 16.18 7.06
N VAL A 173 0.05 15.82 7.04
CA VAL A 173 1.02 16.32 6.08
C VAL A 173 1.43 15.22 5.12
N LYS A 174 1.67 15.60 3.87
CA LYS A 174 1.98 14.67 2.76
C LYS A 174 3.16 13.76 3.09
N GLU A 175 4.20 14.34 3.66
CA GLU A 175 5.46 13.66 3.99
C GLU A 175 5.27 12.53 5.01
N HIS A 176 4.36 12.69 5.97
CA HIS A 176 4.05 11.64 6.95
C HIS A 176 3.46 10.41 6.26
N PHE A 177 2.46 10.61 5.40
CA PHE A 177 1.88 9.50 4.61
C PHE A 177 2.93 8.83 3.73
N GLU A 178 3.73 9.62 3.01
CA GLU A 178 4.72 9.08 2.09
C GLU A 178 5.79 8.25 2.81
N GLN A 179 6.28 8.73 3.96
CA GLN A 179 7.25 8.01 4.77
C GLN A 179 6.69 6.68 5.27
N GLN A 180 5.45 6.67 5.78
CA GLN A 180 4.78 5.47 6.27
C GLN A 180 4.55 4.45 5.15
N ILE A 181 4.07 4.90 3.99
CA ILE A 181 3.89 4.05 2.82
C ILE A 181 5.23 3.40 2.42
N LYS A 182 6.30 4.21 2.31
CA LYS A 182 7.63 3.72 1.92
C LYS A 182 8.21 2.70 2.87
N SER A 183 7.96 2.85 4.17
CA SER A 183 8.46 1.91 5.19
C SER A 183 7.74 0.55 5.19
N LEU A 184 6.59 0.44 4.51
CA LEU A 184 5.78 -0.78 4.40
C LEU A 184 5.89 -1.47 3.03
N LEU A 185 6.45 -0.80 2.02
CA LEU A 185 6.62 -1.33 0.67
C LEU A 185 7.84 -2.23 0.52
#